data_cda64f93ab4b8459f6ed88a44f82487b
#
_entry.id   cda64f93ab4b8459f6ed88a44f82487b
#
_cell.length_a   1.000
_cell.length_b   1.000
_cell.length_c   1.000
_cell.angle_alpha   90.00
_cell.angle_beta   90.00
_cell.angle_gamma   90.00
#
_symmetry.space_group_name_H-M   'P 1'
#
loop_
_entity.id
_entity.type
_entity.pdbx_description
1 polymer ?
#
loop_
_entity_poly.entity_id
_entity_poly.type
_entity_poly.pdbx_seq_one_letter_code
_entity_poly.pdbx_strand_id
1 'polypeptide(L)'
;MVIKEKCRVTWCNNPRRHKSVVCEKHSQYKHICGAAIRLDRPHLMYKVEKWLKGEHQCENCGFDPTVSYPDLDLLGQSSMLDVDHIDSNLKHIEEDPANYQLLCKHCHIVKSRREGDCISKVNRKLN
;
A
#
# COMPACT_ATOMS: atom_id res chain seq x y z
N MET A 1 22.22 6.34 -27.88
CA MET A 1 21.32 6.93 -26.88
C MET A 1 20.82 5.82 -25.95
N VAL A 2 20.94 6.04 -24.67
CA VAL A 2 20.48 5.05 -23.69
C VAL A 2 19.01 5.30 -23.40
N ILE A 3 18.18 4.31 -23.66
CA ILE A 3 16.76 4.39 -23.35
C ILE A 3 16.61 3.97 -21.91
N LYS A 4 16.12 4.88 -21.08
CA LYS A 4 15.85 4.56 -19.67
C LYS A 4 14.69 3.59 -19.58
N GLU A 5 14.86 2.53 -18.81
CA GLU A 5 13.78 1.62 -18.55
C GLU A 5 12.72 2.34 -17.70
N LYS A 6 11.49 1.89 -17.81
CA LYS A 6 10.42 2.47 -17.02
C LYS A 6 10.53 2.02 -15.56
N CYS A 7 9.93 2.80 -14.68
CA CYS A 7 9.79 2.48 -13.28
C CYS A 7 9.28 1.04 -13.08
N ARG A 8 9.85 0.34 -12.12
CA ARG A 8 9.49 -1.06 -11.85
C ARG A 8 8.06 -1.22 -11.34
N VAL A 9 7.45 -0.16 -10.84
CA VAL A 9 6.05 -0.18 -10.42
C VAL A 9 5.18 -0.41 -11.66
N THR A 10 4.37 -1.46 -11.63
CA THR A 10 3.67 -2.00 -12.81
C THR A 10 2.85 -0.95 -13.55
N TRP A 11 2.14 -0.09 -12.83
CA TRP A 11 1.26 0.91 -13.43
C TRP A 11 1.94 2.25 -13.71
N CYS A 12 3.24 2.34 -13.45
CA CYS A 12 3.99 3.58 -13.62
C CYS A 12 4.79 3.56 -14.92
N ASN A 13 4.63 4.60 -15.72
CA ASN A 13 5.35 4.72 -17.00
C ASN A 13 6.49 5.72 -16.95
N ASN A 14 6.77 6.28 -15.77
CA ASN A 14 7.87 7.23 -15.63
C ASN A 14 9.21 6.52 -15.80
N PRO A 15 10.24 7.23 -16.30
CA PRO A 15 11.58 6.64 -16.39
C PRO A 15 12.16 6.42 -15.00
N ARG A 16 13.07 5.47 -14.90
CA ARG A 16 13.77 5.20 -13.65
C ARG A 16 14.64 6.38 -13.27
N ARG A 17 14.73 6.62 -11.97
CA ARG A 17 15.69 7.55 -11.40
C ARG A 17 17.11 6.99 -11.59
N HIS A 18 18.10 7.87 -11.70
CA HIS A 18 19.50 7.47 -11.81
C HIS A 18 19.88 6.49 -10.68
N LYS A 19 20.52 5.39 -11.06
CA LYS A 19 20.94 4.33 -10.14
C LYS A 19 19.80 3.74 -9.31
N SER A 20 18.61 3.69 -9.86
CA SER A 20 17.43 3.16 -9.18
C SER A 20 16.60 2.32 -10.15
N VAL A 21 15.76 1.47 -9.61
CA VAL A 21 14.82 0.68 -10.40
C VAL A 21 13.44 1.32 -10.44
N VAL A 22 13.27 2.43 -9.72
CA VAL A 22 12.00 3.17 -9.66
C VAL A 22 12.22 4.63 -10.05
N CYS A 23 11.13 5.32 -10.39
CA CYS A 23 11.18 6.73 -10.72
C CYS A 23 11.38 7.58 -9.46
N GLU A 24 11.60 8.89 -9.66
CA GLU A 24 11.79 9.83 -8.55
C GLU A 24 10.64 9.80 -7.56
N LYS A 25 9.42 9.74 -8.06
CA LYS A 25 8.22 9.69 -7.23
C LYS A 25 8.22 8.45 -6.33
N HIS A 26 8.43 7.28 -6.91
CA HIS A 26 8.37 6.04 -6.16
C HIS A 26 9.62 5.79 -5.31
N SER A 27 10.69 6.57 -5.53
CA SER A 27 11.87 6.50 -4.68
C SER A 27 11.59 6.93 -3.24
N GLN A 28 10.45 7.56 -3.00
CA GLN A 28 10.03 7.98 -1.65
C GLN A 28 9.58 6.80 -0.78
N TYR A 29 9.48 5.62 -1.35
CA TYR A 29 8.95 4.46 -0.62
C TYR A 29 9.69 4.19 0.70
N LYS A 30 10.97 4.48 0.75
CA LYS A 30 11.78 4.26 1.96
C LYS A 30 11.30 5.06 3.15
N HIS A 31 10.75 6.23 2.89
CA HIS A 31 10.32 7.15 3.93
C HIS A 31 8.86 6.93 4.35
N ILE A 32 8.08 6.34 3.47
CA ILE A 32 6.63 6.20 3.67
C ILE A 32 6.25 4.76 4.00
N CYS A 33 6.89 3.81 3.35
CA CYS A 33 6.57 2.41 3.58
C CYS A 33 7.83 1.56 3.45
N GLY A 34 8.47 1.27 4.58
CA GLY A 34 9.69 0.47 4.59
C GLY A 34 9.51 -0.91 3.97
N ALA A 35 8.30 -1.49 4.07
CA ALA A 35 8.03 -2.81 3.50
C ALA A 35 8.06 -2.82 1.97
N ALA A 36 7.90 -1.65 1.34
CA ALA A 36 7.96 -1.53 -0.11
C ALA A 36 9.38 -1.65 -0.67
N ILE A 37 10.37 -1.80 0.21
CA ILE A 37 11.74 -2.05 -0.22
C ILE A 37 11.78 -3.28 -1.13
N ARG A 38 10.94 -4.26 -0.86
CA ARG A 38 10.79 -5.40 -1.72
C ARG A 38 9.87 -5.02 -2.86
N LEU A 39 10.45 -4.75 -4.01
CA LEU A 39 9.69 -4.31 -5.18
C LEU A 39 8.84 -5.42 -5.80
N ASP A 40 8.85 -6.60 -5.21
CA ASP A 40 7.91 -7.66 -5.53
C ASP A 40 6.55 -7.43 -4.87
N ARG A 41 6.42 -6.34 -4.09
CA ARG A 41 5.14 -5.95 -3.48
C ARG A 41 4.70 -4.58 -4.00
N PRO A 42 4.40 -4.47 -5.29
CA PRO A 42 4.09 -3.16 -5.89
C PRO A 42 2.87 -2.49 -5.29
N HIS A 43 1.92 -3.25 -4.74
CA HIS A 43 0.73 -2.66 -4.10
C HIS A 43 1.09 -1.69 -2.98
N LEU A 44 2.25 -1.87 -2.34
CA LEU A 44 2.68 -0.97 -1.28
C LEU A 44 3.06 0.42 -1.83
N MET A 45 3.36 0.51 -3.12
CA MET A 45 3.62 1.80 -3.76
C MET A 45 2.36 2.65 -3.87
N TYR A 46 1.18 2.03 -3.80
CA TYR A 46 -0.08 2.75 -3.73
C TYR A 46 -0.10 3.67 -2.49
N LYS A 47 0.38 3.17 -1.35
CA LYS A 47 0.49 3.96 -0.13
C LYS A 47 1.42 5.16 -0.34
N VAL A 48 2.55 4.94 -1.02
CA VAL A 48 3.49 6.01 -1.32
C VAL A 48 2.81 7.11 -2.13
N GLU A 49 2.07 6.73 -3.17
CA GLU A 49 1.36 7.70 -4.00
C GLU A 49 0.29 8.45 -3.21
N LYS A 50 -0.45 7.77 -2.36
CA LYS A 50 -1.46 8.40 -1.52
C LYS A 50 -0.83 9.43 -0.58
N TRP A 51 0.31 9.09 0.01
CA TRP A 51 1.00 10.02 0.89
C TRP A 51 1.48 11.26 0.14
N LEU A 52 2.02 11.06 -1.06
CA LEU A 52 2.51 12.19 -1.87
C LEU A 52 1.38 13.11 -2.34
N LYS A 53 0.17 12.60 -2.45
CA LYS A 53 -1.02 13.37 -2.83
C LYS A 53 -1.74 14.00 -1.66
N GLY A 54 -1.32 13.69 -0.43
CA GLY A 54 -2.03 14.14 0.76
C GLY A 54 -3.33 13.41 1.03
N GLU A 55 -3.53 12.26 0.39
CA GLU A 55 -4.74 11.44 0.52
C GLU A 55 -4.50 10.25 1.44
N HIS A 56 -3.91 10.51 2.60
CA HIS A 56 -3.46 9.48 3.53
C HIS A 56 -4.46 9.21 4.65
N GLN A 57 -5.69 8.98 4.29
CA GLN A 57 -6.76 8.64 5.24
C GLN A 57 -7.26 7.23 4.97
N CYS A 58 -7.79 6.60 6.02
CA CYS A 58 -8.53 5.35 5.85
C CYS A 58 -9.72 5.61 4.91
N GLU A 59 -9.80 4.86 3.84
CA GLU A 59 -10.84 5.08 2.84
C GLU A 59 -12.23 4.64 3.30
N ASN A 60 -12.30 3.96 4.45
CA ASN A 60 -13.56 3.56 5.04
C ASN A 60 -14.03 4.50 6.15
N CYS A 61 -13.19 4.81 7.13
CA CYS A 61 -13.61 5.60 8.30
C CYS A 61 -13.01 6.99 8.35
N GLY A 62 -12.07 7.32 7.48
CA GLY A 62 -11.46 8.65 7.43
C GLY A 62 -10.33 8.90 8.41
N PHE A 63 -9.94 7.89 9.19
CA PHE A 63 -8.82 8.04 10.13
C PHE A 63 -7.56 8.51 9.40
N ASP A 64 -6.97 9.60 9.88
CA ASP A 64 -5.74 10.17 9.32
C ASP A 64 -4.67 10.19 10.40
N PRO A 65 -3.65 9.32 10.29
CA PRO A 65 -2.60 9.26 11.31
C PRO A 65 -1.76 10.53 11.41
N THR A 66 -1.71 11.35 10.37
CA THR A 66 -0.96 12.62 10.44
C THR A 66 -1.68 13.65 11.28
N VAL A 67 -3.00 13.55 11.36
CA VAL A 67 -3.83 14.44 12.18
C VAL A 67 -3.87 13.94 13.62
N SER A 68 -4.08 12.63 13.80
CA SER A 68 -4.23 12.06 15.14
C SER A 68 -2.90 11.92 15.88
N TYR A 69 -1.81 11.73 15.16
CA TYR A 69 -0.49 11.52 15.75
C TYR A 69 0.57 12.36 15.05
N PRO A 70 0.44 13.69 15.12
CA PRO A 70 1.36 14.59 14.41
C PRO A 70 2.81 14.55 14.93
N ASP A 71 3.00 14.00 16.11
CA ASP A 71 4.31 13.88 16.75
C ASP A 71 5.11 12.67 16.29
N LEU A 72 4.48 11.74 15.59
CA LEU A 72 5.17 10.57 15.07
C LEU A 72 5.88 10.89 13.76
N ASP A 73 6.92 10.11 13.47
CA ASP A 73 7.60 10.22 12.19
C ASP A 73 6.72 9.65 11.06
N LEU A 74 7.16 9.87 9.84
CA LEU A 74 6.40 9.46 8.66
C LEU A 74 6.18 7.95 8.60
N LEU A 75 7.20 7.16 8.95
CA LEU A 75 7.06 5.70 8.98
C LEU A 75 6.07 5.25 10.04
N GLY A 76 6.11 5.90 11.21
CA GLY A 76 5.17 5.58 12.29
C GLY A 76 3.73 5.88 11.88
N GLN A 77 3.51 7.04 11.27
CA GLN A 77 2.18 7.43 10.80
C GLN A 77 1.70 6.47 9.70
N SER A 78 2.54 6.20 8.72
CA SER A 78 2.13 5.39 7.57
C SER A 78 1.89 3.93 7.94
N SER A 79 2.55 3.43 8.98
CA SER A 79 2.34 2.05 9.42
C SER A 79 0.95 1.79 10.01
N MET A 80 0.21 2.85 10.30
CA MET A 80 -1.15 2.73 10.83
C MET A 80 -2.19 2.46 9.76
N LEU A 81 -1.82 2.60 8.49
CA LEU A 81 -2.69 2.31 7.36
C LEU A 81 -2.12 1.13 6.57
N ASP A 82 -2.98 0.23 6.17
CA ASP A 82 -2.62 -0.91 5.34
C ASP A 82 -3.16 -0.73 3.93
N VAL A 83 -2.43 -1.23 2.94
CA VAL A 83 -2.98 -1.34 1.59
C VAL A 83 -3.71 -2.66 1.51
N ASP A 84 -4.99 -2.57 1.17
CA ASP A 84 -5.87 -3.72 1.08
C ASP A 84 -6.36 -3.89 -0.35
N HIS A 85 -6.59 -5.12 -0.76
CA HIS A 85 -7.21 -5.42 -2.05
C HIS A 85 -8.72 -5.33 -1.89
N ILE A 86 -9.37 -4.50 -2.70
CA ILE A 86 -10.82 -4.34 -2.65
C ILE A 86 -11.48 -5.69 -2.96
N ASP A 87 -11.02 -6.33 -4.03
CA ASP A 87 -11.41 -7.70 -4.36
C ASP A 87 -10.24 -8.63 -4.02
N SER A 88 -10.40 -9.38 -2.95
CA SER A 88 -9.37 -10.29 -2.45
C SER A 88 -9.61 -11.73 -2.86
N ASN A 89 -10.37 -11.97 -3.91
CA ASN A 89 -10.56 -13.29 -4.47
C ASN A 89 -9.20 -13.87 -4.90
N LEU A 90 -8.75 -14.90 -4.20
CA LEU A 90 -7.43 -15.47 -4.40
C LEU A 90 -7.17 -16.00 -5.80
N LYS A 91 -8.24 -16.28 -6.56
CA LYS A 91 -8.10 -16.76 -7.94
C LYS A 91 -7.86 -15.62 -8.93
N HIS A 92 -8.22 -14.41 -8.57
CA HIS A 92 -8.25 -13.27 -9.49
C HIS A 92 -7.83 -11.97 -8.82
N ILE A 93 -6.81 -12.02 -7.96
CA ILE A 93 -6.32 -10.81 -7.32
C ILE A 93 -5.65 -9.93 -8.38
N GLU A 94 -6.23 -8.74 -8.59
CA GLU A 94 -5.68 -7.77 -9.51
C GLU A 94 -4.69 -6.87 -8.78
N GLU A 95 -3.46 -6.83 -9.25
CA GLU A 95 -2.43 -5.94 -8.75
C GLU A 95 -2.47 -4.63 -9.54
N ASP A 96 -3.52 -3.86 -9.31
CA ASP A 96 -3.87 -2.65 -10.04
C ASP A 96 -4.35 -1.61 -9.03
N PRO A 97 -3.97 -0.33 -9.19
CA PRO A 97 -4.42 0.72 -8.26
C PRO A 97 -5.94 0.80 -8.10
N ALA A 98 -6.70 0.41 -9.11
CA ALA A 98 -8.16 0.41 -9.02
C ALA A 98 -8.67 -0.64 -8.02
N ASN A 99 -7.86 -1.65 -7.71
CA ASN A 99 -8.21 -2.70 -6.75
C ASN A 99 -7.58 -2.48 -5.38
N TYR A 100 -6.96 -1.33 -5.13
CA TYR A 100 -6.32 -1.04 -3.86
C TYR A 100 -7.11 -0.02 -3.07
N GLN A 101 -7.01 -0.10 -1.76
CA GLN A 101 -7.53 0.92 -0.86
C GLN A 101 -6.67 0.98 0.39
N LEU A 102 -6.66 2.14 1.05
CA LEU A 102 -6.01 2.29 2.34
C LEU A 102 -7.04 2.08 3.44
N LEU A 103 -6.74 1.21 4.37
CA LEU A 103 -7.59 0.96 5.54
C LEU A 103 -6.76 1.06 6.80
N CYS A 104 -7.31 1.67 7.85
CA CYS A 104 -6.69 1.62 9.16
C CYS A 104 -6.76 0.18 9.68
N LYS A 105 -5.97 -0.11 10.71
CA LYS A 105 -5.90 -1.47 11.27
C LYS A 105 -7.26 -2.02 11.65
N HIS A 106 -8.10 -1.18 12.25
CA HIS A 106 -9.44 -1.59 12.67
C HIS A 106 -10.31 -1.97 11.47
N CYS A 107 -10.37 -1.10 10.48
CA CYS A 107 -11.20 -1.34 9.29
C CYS A 107 -10.70 -2.54 8.50
N HIS A 108 -9.38 -2.72 8.43
CA HIS A 108 -8.80 -3.86 7.74
C HIS A 108 -9.17 -5.17 8.42
N ILE A 109 -9.07 -5.21 9.75
CA ILE A 109 -9.44 -6.41 10.52
C ILE A 109 -10.93 -6.72 10.33
N VAL A 110 -11.78 -5.71 10.41
CA VAL A 110 -13.23 -5.90 10.26
C VAL A 110 -13.56 -6.45 8.87
N LYS A 111 -12.97 -5.85 7.83
CA LYS A 111 -13.18 -6.31 6.46
C LYS A 111 -12.73 -7.75 6.31
N SER A 112 -11.53 -8.06 6.78
CA SER A 112 -10.96 -9.40 6.65
C SER A 112 -11.82 -10.45 7.37
N ARG A 113 -12.35 -10.10 8.53
CA ARG A 113 -13.23 -11.01 9.28
C ARG A 113 -14.55 -11.24 8.56
N ARG A 114 -15.13 -10.18 8.02
CA ARG A 114 -16.41 -10.27 7.32
C ARG A 114 -16.32 -11.02 6.00
N GLU A 115 -15.20 -10.84 5.28
CA GLU A 115 -15.01 -11.47 3.98
C GLU A 115 -14.22 -12.77 4.04
N GLY A 116 -13.69 -13.11 5.20
CA GLY A 116 -12.90 -14.32 5.35
C GLY A 116 -11.45 -14.23 4.92
N ASP A 117 -10.97 -13.04 4.56
CA ASP A 117 -9.61 -12.84 4.05
C ASP A 117 -8.55 -13.27 5.07
N CYS A 118 -8.75 -12.84 6.32
CA CYS A 118 -7.83 -13.14 7.41
C CYS A 118 -8.30 -14.29 8.27
N ILE A 119 -9.42 -14.89 7.96
CA ILE A 119 -9.85 -16.08 8.65
C ILE A 119 -8.93 -17.17 8.15
N SER A 120 -7.84 -17.31 8.85
CA SER A 120 -6.83 -18.29 8.48
C SER A 120 -7.42 -19.67 8.51
N LYS A 121 -6.68 -20.58 7.92
CA LYS A 121 -7.03 -21.99 7.98
C LYS A 121 -7.17 -22.48 9.43
N VAL A 122 -6.45 -21.86 10.35
CA VAL A 122 -6.54 -22.19 11.77
C VAL A 122 -7.91 -21.87 12.32
N ASN A 123 -8.43 -20.66 12.02
CA ASN A 123 -9.76 -20.29 12.50
C ASN A 123 -10.86 -21.16 11.91
N ARG A 124 -10.70 -21.59 10.67
CA ARG A 124 -11.65 -22.51 10.05
C ARG A 124 -11.70 -23.84 10.77
N LYS A 125 -10.56 -24.27 11.32
CA LYS A 125 -10.48 -25.52 12.07
C LYS A 125 -11.10 -25.41 13.43
N LEU A 126 -11.17 -24.21 13.99
CA LEU A 126 -11.74 -23.98 15.32
C LEU A 126 -13.25 -23.89 15.29
N ASN A 127 -13.81 -23.71 14.13
CA ASN A 127 -15.27 -23.58 13.98
C ASN A 127 -15.93 -24.92 13.69
#